data_f17397d6887fb8da530d2a125c11079a
#
_entry.id   f17397d6887fb8da530d2a125c11079a
#
_cell.length_a   1.000
_cell.length_b   1.000
_cell.length_c   1.000
_cell.angle_alpha   90.00
_cell.angle_beta   90.00
_cell.angle_gamma   90.00
#
_symmetry.space_group_name_H-M   'P 1'
#
loop_
_entity.id
_entity.type
_entity.pdbx_description
1 polymer ?
#
loop_
_entity_poly.entity_id
_entity_poly.type
_entity_poly.pdbx_seq_one_letter_code
_entity_poly.pdbx_strand_id
1 'polypeptide(L)'
;MGLARIVAVQTLMWCLGGSLALAAESVTVERLQADPHSYNLKLVTLKGTVHQIQILTSPPPAFPQIDTRCLMVHPPYTFILSDETGFLQITVRARPPCVSKHSPAEPPDVADGDSVSVDAQITVVPGAGPGTAATLDALAVNIQRTGH
;
A
#
# COMPACT_ATOMS: atom_id res chain seq x y z
N MET A 1 -31.01 66.60 17.95
CA MET A 1 -30.14 65.74 18.75
C MET A 1 -30.55 64.28 18.51
N GLY A 2 -29.87 63.59 17.60
CA GLY A 2 -30.16 62.20 17.24
C GLY A 2 -28.87 61.49 17.03
N LEU A 3 -28.54 60.61 17.97
CA LEU A 3 -27.33 59.78 17.94
C LEU A 3 -27.53 58.59 16.96
N ALA A 4 -26.81 58.63 15.87
CA ALA A 4 -26.68 57.48 14.96
C ALA A 4 -25.83 56.34 15.61
N ARG A 5 -26.44 55.19 15.88
CA ARG A 5 -25.75 53.96 16.28
C ARG A 5 -25.29 53.24 15.03
N ILE A 6 -23.99 53.22 14.79
CA ILE A 6 -23.32 52.40 13.78
C ILE A 6 -23.18 51.02 14.37
N VAL A 7 -23.93 50.06 13.81
CA VAL A 7 -23.75 48.61 14.10
C VAL A 7 -22.69 48.05 13.14
N ALA A 8 -21.50 47.83 13.65
CA ALA A 8 -20.46 47.12 12.90
C ALA A 8 -20.77 45.62 12.91
N VAL A 9 -21.20 45.12 11.76
CA VAL A 9 -21.35 43.68 11.52
C VAL A 9 -19.95 43.10 11.18
N GLN A 10 -19.29 42.50 12.15
CA GLN A 10 -18.07 41.75 11.94
C GLN A 10 -18.42 40.37 11.37
N THR A 11 -18.28 40.23 10.06
CA THR A 11 -18.42 38.96 9.35
C THR A 11 -17.17 38.12 9.64
N LEU A 12 -17.28 37.18 10.57
CA LEU A 12 -16.24 36.22 10.90
C LEU A 12 -16.20 35.16 9.78
N MET A 13 -15.30 35.37 8.82
CA MET A 13 -15.05 34.43 7.72
C MET A 13 -14.20 33.26 8.24
N TRP A 14 -14.89 32.20 8.64
CA TRP A 14 -14.25 30.94 8.98
C TRP A 14 -13.74 30.29 7.70
N CYS A 15 -12.45 30.40 7.43
CA CYS A 15 -11.73 29.56 6.46
C CYS A 15 -11.68 28.13 7.00
N LEU A 16 -12.66 27.32 6.67
CA LEU A 16 -12.61 25.86 6.79
C LEU A 16 -11.61 25.35 5.75
N GLY A 17 -10.33 25.38 6.11
CA GLY A 17 -9.28 24.66 5.40
C GLY A 17 -9.47 23.16 5.59
N GLY A 18 -10.41 22.58 4.86
CA GLY A 18 -10.55 21.11 4.77
C GLY A 18 -9.31 20.55 4.07
N SER A 19 -8.41 19.94 4.81
CA SER A 19 -7.40 19.06 4.24
C SER A 19 -8.14 17.93 3.54
N LEU A 20 -8.18 17.97 2.20
CA LEU A 20 -8.59 16.83 1.38
C LEU A 20 -7.52 15.74 1.58
N ALA A 21 -7.70 14.92 2.61
CA ALA A 21 -7.01 13.66 2.68
C ALA A 21 -7.48 12.88 1.43
N LEU A 22 -6.58 12.62 0.50
CA LEU A 22 -6.81 11.71 -0.62
C LEU A 22 -7.02 10.32 -0.01
N ALA A 23 -8.28 10.01 0.33
CA ALA A 23 -8.65 8.67 0.74
C ALA A 23 -8.44 7.75 -0.47
N ALA A 24 -7.75 6.62 -0.26
CA ALA A 24 -7.59 5.62 -1.29
C ALA A 24 -8.97 5.11 -1.74
N GLU A 25 -9.17 4.98 -3.05
CA GLU A 25 -10.42 4.46 -3.61
C GLU A 25 -10.53 2.97 -3.29
N SER A 26 -11.67 2.54 -2.73
CA SER A 26 -11.93 1.11 -2.49
C SER A 26 -12.37 0.44 -3.81
N VAL A 27 -11.62 -0.56 -4.25
CA VAL A 27 -11.85 -1.29 -5.50
C VAL A 27 -11.83 -2.79 -5.29
N THR A 28 -12.53 -3.55 -6.15
CA THR A 28 -12.44 -5.01 -6.21
C THR A 28 -11.33 -5.44 -7.18
N VAL A 29 -10.86 -6.67 -7.01
CA VAL A 29 -9.82 -7.25 -7.87
C VAL A 29 -10.29 -7.31 -9.34
N GLU A 30 -11.53 -7.73 -9.59
CA GLU A 30 -12.11 -7.77 -10.94
C GLU A 30 -12.09 -6.39 -11.60
N ARG A 31 -12.55 -5.36 -10.90
CA ARG A 31 -12.60 -4.00 -11.44
C ARG A 31 -11.21 -3.48 -11.78
N LEU A 32 -10.23 -3.77 -10.93
CA LEU A 32 -8.84 -3.41 -11.16
C LEU A 32 -8.26 -4.13 -12.39
N GLN A 33 -8.59 -5.41 -12.57
CA GLN A 33 -8.12 -6.22 -13.70
C GLN A 33 -8.84 -5.87 -15.00
N ALA A 34 -10.10 -5.44 -14.93
CA ALA A 34 -10.89 -5.06 -16.13
C ALA A 34 -10.38 -3.74 -16.76
N ASP A 35 -9.93 -2.78 -15.93
CA ASP A 35 -9.40 -1.50 -16.43
C ASP A 35 -8.15 -1.07 -15.65
N PRO A 36 -7.03 -1.78 -15.83
CA PRO A 36 -5.80 -1.52 -15.09
C PRO A 36 -5.22 -0.13 -15.34
N HIS A 37 -5.38 0.41 -16.55
CA HIS A 37 -4.82 1.71 -16.92
C HIS A 37 -5.43 2.88 -16.13
N SER A 38 -6.72 2.79 -15.78
CA SER A 38 -7.39 3.80 -14.96
C SER A 38 -6.83 3.91 -13.55
N TYR A 39 -6.16 2.87 -13.06
CA TYR A 39 -5.57 2.81 -11.73
C TYR A 39 -4.05 2.96 -11.72
N ASN A 40 -3.42 3.13 -12.87
CA ASN A 40 -1.97 3.27 -12.96
C ASN A 40 -1.47 4.45 -12.11
N LEU A 41 -0.47 4.18 -11.25
CA LEU A 41 0.11 5.11 -10.28
C LEU A 41 -0.86 5.64 -9.22
N LYS A 42 -2.04 5.03 -9.08
CA LYS A 42 -3.00 5.38 -8.03
C LYS A 42 -2.84 4.52 -6.79
N LEU A 43 -3.22 5.09 -5.66
CA LEU A 43 -3.38 4.38 -4.40
C LEU A 43 -4.82 3.88 -4.32
N VAL A 44 -4.99 2.57 -4.10
CA VAL A 44 -6.30 1.93 -3.97
C VAL A 44 -6.35 1.12 -2.67
N THR A 45 -7.56 0.97 -2.11
CA THR A 45 -7.80 0.08 -0.98
C THR A 45 -8.47 -1.20 -1.49
N LEU A 46 -7.81 -2.33 -1.25
CA LEU A 46 -8.28 -3.67 -1.57
C LEU A 46 -8.61 -4.40 -0.26
N LYS A 47 -9.68 -5.20 -0.25
CA LYS A 47 -10.06 -6.04 0.89
C LYS A 47 -10.15 -7.48 0.46
N GLY A 48 -9.67 -8.40 1.30
CA GLY A 48 -9.72 -9.82 0.97
C GLY A 48 -9.00 -10.67 2.01
N THR A 49 -8.81 -11.93 1.64
CA THR A 49 -8.12 -12.93 2.44
C THR A 49 -6.73 -13.19 1.88
N VAL A 50 -5.75 -13.31 2.76
CA VAL A 50 -4.35 -13.58 2.43
C VAL A 50 -4.15 -15.06 2.15
N HIS A 51 -3.44 -15.38 1.07
CA HIS A 51 -3.03 -16.72 0.69
C HIS A 51 -1.59 -16.74 0.17
N GLN A 52 -0.92 -17.87 0.28
CA GLN A 52 0.35 -18.17 -0.38
C GLN A 52 1.44 -17.12 -0.14
N ILE A 53 1.78 -16.88 1.12
CA ILE A 53 2.87 -15.97 1.48
C ILE A 53 4.20 -16.55 1.01
N GLN A 54 4.96 -15.76 0.24
CA GLN A 54 6.26 -16.12 -0.27
C GLN A 54 7.31 -15.06 0.11
N ILE A 55 8.27 -15.44 0.93
CA ILE A 55 9.39 -14.59 1.31
C ILE A 55 10.36 -14.49 0.13
N LEU A 56 10.68 -13.25 -0.26
CA LEU A 56 11.63 -12.97 -1.32
C LEU A 56 13.04 -12.90 -0.70
N THR A 57 13.82 -13.95 -0.87
CA THR A 57 15.23 -13.94 -0.45
C THR A 57 16.07 -13.27 -1.50
N SER A 58 16.69 -12.14 -1.16
CA SER A 58 17.71 -11.56 -2.03
C SER A 58 18.91 -12.52 -2.11
N PRO A 59 19.47 -12.76 -3.30
CA PRO A 59 20.71 -13.54 -3.39
C PRO A 59 21.80 -12.85 -2.56
N PRO A 60 22.70 -13.61 -1.91
CA PRO A 60 23.80 -13.01 -1.16
C PRO A 60 24.62 -12.12 -2.10
N PRO A 61 25.07 -10.94 -1.64
CA PRO A 61 25.87 -10.05 -2.47
C PRO A 61 27.13 -10.76 -2.94
N ALA A 62 27.46 -10.63 -4.21
CA ALA A 62 28.60 -11.27 -4.86
C ALA A 62 29.97 -10.84 -4.29
N PHE A 63 30.01 -9.81 -3.46
CA PHE A 63 31.22 -9.31 -2.83
C PHE A 63 31.15 -9.43 -1.32
N PRO A 64 32.24 -9.83 -0.63
CA PRO A 64 32.30 -9.82 0.82
C PRO A 64 32.20 -8.38 1.31
N GLN A 65 31.00 -7.97 1.66
CA GLN A 65 30.78 -6.66 2.23
C GLN A 65 31.32 -6.63 3.67
N ILE A 66 32.09 -5.60 3.98
CA ILE A 66 32.52 -5.26 5.32
C ILE A 66 31.29 -5.30 6.24
N ASP A 67 31.43 -5.95 7.35
CA ASP A 67 30.46 -6.51 8.31
C ASP A 67 29.37 -5.56 8.88
N THR A 68 28.86 -4.67 8.07
CA THR A 68 27.67 -3.87 8.35
C THR A 68 26.42 -4.57 7.81
N ARG A 69 26.19 -5.81 8.28
CA ARG A 69 24.98 -6.54 7.90
C ARG A 69 23.78 -5.92 8.59
N CYS A 70 23.20 -5.03 7.86
CA CYS A 70 21.90 -4.49 8.16
C CYS A 70 20.85 -5.58 7.88
N LEU A 71 20.35 -6.22 8.93
CA LEU A 71 19.23 -7.13 8.80
C LEU A 71 17.95 -6.30 8.74
N MET A 72 17.12 -6.56 7.75
CA MET A 72 15.81 -5.92 7.66
C MET A 72 14.92 -6.37 8.82
N VAL A 73 14.01 -5.51 9.30
CA VAL A 73 13.05 -5.89 10.33
C VAL A 73 12.20 -7.07 9.86
N HIS A 74 11.72 -7.03 8.62
CA HIS A 74 11.26 -8.21 7.91
C HIS A 74 11.77 -8.19 6.46
N PRO A 75 12.01 -9.38 5.85
CA PRO A 75 12.37 -9.46 4.43
C PRO A 75 11.20 -9.01 3.55
N PRO A 76 11.47 -8.64 2.29
CA PRO A 76 10.38 -8.44 1.34
C PRO A 76 9.66 -9.76 1.10
N TYR A 77 8.35 -9.68 0.90
CA TYR A 77 7.53 -10.85 0.62
C TYR A 77 6.39 -10.51 -0.34
N THR A 78 5.79 -11.53 -0.91
CA THR A 78 4.55 -11.42 -1.67
C THR A 78 3.49 -12.30 -1.05
N PHE A 79 2.24 -11.96 -1.30
CA PHE A 79 1.10 -12.84 -1.01
C PHE A 79 0.01 -12.65 -2.05
N ILE A 80 -0.89 -13.62 -2.13
CA ILE A 80 -2.09 -13.52 -2.97
C ILE A 80 -3.21 -12.97 -2.11
N LEU A 81 -3.79 -11.85 -2.51
CA LEU A 81 -5.03 -11.33 -1.95
C LEU A 81 -6.20 -11.90 -2.76
N SER A 82 -7.12 -12.57 -2.10
CA SER A 82 -8.36 -13.10 -2.69
C SER A 82 -9.54 -12.30 -2.18
N ASP A 83 -10.31 -11.71 -3.06
CA ASP A 83 -11.65 -11.22 -2.76
C ASP A 83 -12.70 -12.11 -3.46
N GLU A 84 -13.99 -11.77 -3.34
CA GLU A 84 -15.08 -12.53 -3.99
C GLU A 84 -15.03 -12.49 -5.52
N THR A 85 -14.19 -11.60 -6.09
CA THR A 85 -14.17 -11.30 -7.52
C THR A 85 -12.92 -11.82 -8.22
N GLY A 86 -11.84 -12.13 -7.49
CA GLY A 86 -10.61 -12.61 -8.09
C GLY A 86 -9.42 -12.69 -7.14
N PHE A 87 -8.26 -12.82 -7.74
CA PHE A 87 -6.98 -12.96 -7.05
C PHE A 87 -5.99 -11.92 -7.57
N LEU A 88 -5.24 -11.29 -6.66
CA LEU A 88 -4.19 -10.34 -7.01
C LEU A 88 -2.95 -10.62 -6.17
N GLN A 89 -1.79 -10.66 -6.81
CA GLN A 89 -0.53 -10.72 -6.10
C GLN A 89 -0.17 -9.33 -5.54
N ILE A 90 0.09 -9.28 -4.25
CA ILE A 90 0.53 -8.09 -3.52
C ILE A 90 2.00 -8.24 -3.17
N THR A 91 2.79 -7.23 -3.49
CA THR A 91 4.20 -7.15 -3.11
C THR A 91 4.36 -6.28 -1.87
N VAL A 92 5.11 -6.74 -0.89
CA VAL A 92 5.45 -5.99 0.31
C VAL A 92 6.95 -5.77 0.36
N ARG A 93 7.37 -4.51 0.47
CA ARG A 93 8.80 -4.17 0.57
C ARG A 93 9.37 -4.59 1.91
N ALA A 94 10.67 -4.85 1.92
CA ALA A 94 11.38 -5.01 3.18
C ALA A 94 11.20 -3.77 4.09
N ARG A 95 11.02 -4.01 5.38
CA ARG A 95 10.81 -2.93 6.35
C ARG A 95 12.14 -2.49 6.97
N PRO A 96 12.55 -1.21 6.81
CA PRO A 96 13.60 -0.62 7.62
C PRO A 96 13.06 -0.25 9.03
N PRO A 97 13.88 0.04 10.04
CA PRO A 97 15.34 0.06 9.98
C PRO A 97 15.95 -1.33 10.06
N CYS A 98 17.26 -1.37 9.80
CA CYS A 98 18.04 -2.58 9.97
C CYS A 98 18.11 -2.98 11.45
N VAL A 99 17.86 -4.24 11.76
CA VAL A 99 18.03 -4.83 13.09
C VAL A 99 19.47 -5.31 13.30
N SER A 100 19.89 -5.38 14.55
CA SER A 100 21.23 -5.88 14.90
C SER A 100 21.32 -7.40 14.72
N LYS A 101 22.56 -7.92 14.71
CA LYS A 101 22.82 -9.38 14.65
C LYS A 101 22.12 -10.18 15.78
N HIS A 102 21.72 -9.51 16.86
CA HIS A 102 21.11 -10.13 18.03
C HIS A 102 19.59 -10.16 18.00
N SER A 103 18.96 -9.44 17.05
CA SER A 103 17.52 -9.47 16.86
C SER A 103 17.20 -10.21 15.57
N PRO A 104 16.50 -11.35 15.63
CA PRO A 104 16.08 -12.05 14.42
C PRO A 104 15.12 -11.16 13.61
N ALA A 105 15.10 -11.35 12.29
CA ALA A 105 14.10 -10.69 11.45
C ALA A 105 12.70 -11.11 11.89
N GLU A 106 11.79 -10.15 11.95
CA GLU A 106 10.39 -10.43 12.23
C GLU A 106 9.76 -11.23 11.09
N PRO A 107 8.78 -12.10 11.37
CA PRO A 107 8.00 -12.74 10.31
C PRO A 107 7.17 -11.70 9.57
N PRO A 108 6.62 -12.06 8.38
CA PRO A 108 5.62 -11.23 7.71
C PRO A 108 4.50 -10.81 8.68
N ASP A 109 4.05 -9.58 8.56
CA ASP A 109 2.99 -9.01 9.40
C ASP A 109 1.58 -9.53 9.08
N VAL A 110 1.46 -10.44 8.11
CA VAL A 110 0.25 -11.18 7.75
C VAL A 110 0.50 -12.69 7.81
N ALA A 111 -0.57 -13.44 8.03
CA ALA A 111 -0.59 -14.90 7.97
C ALA A 111 -1.58 -15.41 6.92
N ASP A 112 -1.39 -16.63 6.45
CA ASP A 112 -2.33 -17.30 5.55
C ASP A 112 -3.71 -17.43 6.22
N GLY A 113 -4.76 -17.01 5.52
CA GLY A 113 -6.11 -16.96 6.06
C GLY A 113 -6.50 -15.65 6.75
N ASP A 114 -5.59 -14.71 6.96
CA ASP A 114 -5.92 -13.40 7.52
C ASP A 114 -6.86 -12.62 6.59
N SER A 115 -7.90 -12.01 7.16
CA SER A 115 -8.71 -11.00 6.48
C SER A 115 -8.05 -9.64 6.62
N VAL A 116 -7.76 -8.99 5.49
CA VAL A 116 -7.00 -7.73 5.48
C VAL A 116 -7.66 -6.65 4.62
N SER A 117 -7.35 -5.41 4.96
CA SER A 117 -7.52 -4.25 4.10
C SER A 117 -6.12 -3.74 3.73
N VAL A 118 -5.84 -3.65 2.44
CA VAL A 118 -4.53 -3.27 1.91
C VAL A 118 -4.65 -2.00 1.11
N ASP A 119 -3.93 -0.96 1.51
CA ASP A 119 -3.71 0.21 0.65
C ASP A 119 -2.50 -0.09 -0.22
N ALA A 120 -2.74 -0.22 -1.52
CA ALA A 120 -1.72 -0.58 -2.49
C ALA A 120 -1.56 0.47 -3.58
N GLN A 121 -0.32 0.77 -3.93
CA GLN A 121 0.00 1.53 -5.12
C GLN A 121 0.01 0.59 -6.33
N ILE A 122 -0.79 0.92 -7.33
CA ILE A 122 -0.89 0.13 -8.55
C ILE A 122 0.06 0.67 -9.60
N THR A 123 0.79 -0.22 -10.25
CA THR A 123 1.62 0.10 -11.42
C THR A 123 1.30 -0.87 -12.55
N VAL A 124 1.05 -0.33 -13.74
CA VAL A 124 0.87 -1.13 -14.94
C VAL A 124 2.19 -1.27 -15.64
N VAL A 125 2.71 -2.49 -15.69
CA VAL A 125 3.95 -2.81 -16.38
C VAL A 125 3.61 -3.26 -17.80
N PRO A 126 4.03 -2.50 -18.84
CA PRO A 126 3.80 -2.91 -20.22
C PRO A 126 4.44 -4.27 -20.51
N GLY A 127 3.79 -5.09 -21.29
CA GLY A 127 4.38 -6.34 -21.76
C GLY A 127 5.65 -6.12 -22.58
N ALA A 128 6.60 -7.04 -22.49
CA ALA A 128 7.93 -6.92 -23.09
C ALA A 128 7.98 -6.98 -24.63
N GLY A 129 6.84 -7.17 -25.30
CA GLY A 129 6.79 -7.28 -26.78
C GLY A 129 5.41 -7.08 -27.37
N PRO A 130 5.31 -7.01 -28.71
CA PRO A 130 4.04 -6.89 -29.40
C PRO A 130 3.11 -8.05 -29.05
N GLY A 131 1.92 -7.76 -28.54
CA GLY A 131 0.93 -8.76 -28.15
C GLY A 131 1.09 -9.35 -26.75
N THR A 132 2.10 -8.94 -25.97
CA THR A 132 2.22 -9.33 -24.57
C THR A 132 1.29 -8.47 -23.72
N ALA A 133 0.43 -9.10 -22.93
CA ALA A 133 -0.46 -8.40 -22.02
C ALA A 133 0.32 -7.59 -20.97
N ALA A 134 -0.19 -6.42 -20.61
CA ALA A 134 0.32 -5.67 -19.49
C ALA A 134 0.08 -6.44 -18.18
N THR A 135 1.03 -6.37 -17.27
CA THR A 135 0.91 -6.96 -15.94
C THR A 135 0.64 -5.88 -14.90
N LEU A 136 -0.13 -6.22 -13.87
CA LEU A 136 -0.37 -5.37 -12.71
C LEU A 136 0.66 -5.69 -11.64
N ASP A 137 1.35 -4.66 -11.15
CA ASP A 137 2.13 -4.72 -9.92
C ASP A 137 1.41 -3.90 -8.84
N ALA A 138 1.07 -4.57 -7.74
CA ALA A 138 0.39 -3.97 -6.60
C ALA A 138 1.35 -3.96 -5.40
N LEU A 139 1.84 -2.77 -5.06
CA LEU A 139 2.77 -2.58 -3.96
C LEU A 139 2.04 -2.11 -2.72
N ALA A 140 2.04 -2.92 -1.66
CA ALA A 140 1.44 -2.56 -0.38
C ALA A 140 2.14 -1.35 0.25
N VAL A 141 1.34 -0.36 0.63
CA VAL A 141 1.75 0.83 1.39
C VAL A 141 1.35 0.69 2.85
N ASN A 142 0.18 0.12 3.09
CA ASN A 142 -0.36 -0.13 4.42
C ASN A 142 -1.19 -1.41 4.41
N ILE A 143 -1.11 -2.18 5.49
CA ILE A 143 -1.90 -3.40 5.66
C ILE A 143 -2.54 -3.36 7.04
N GLN A 144 -3.85 -3.58 7.09
CA GLN A 144 -4.64 -3.64 8.32
C GLN A 144 -5.39 -4.97 8.35
N ARG A 145 -5.23 -5.74 9.43
CA ARG A 145 -6.07 -6.92 9.68
C ARG A 145 -7.48 -6.48 10.04
N THR A 146 -8.49 -7.03 9.39
CA THR A 146 -9.89 -6.63 9.54
C THR A 146 -10.76 -7.64 10.28
N GLY A 147 -10.22 -8.81 10.66
CA GLY A 147 -10.93 -9.86 11.35
C GLY A 147 -10.14 -10.46 12.51
N HIS A 148 -10.80 -10.55 13.63
CA HIS A 148 -10.65 -11.56 14.67
C HIS A 148 -12.01 -12.23 14.84
#